data_062a94909c4ee427d86bf87fae816cea
#
_entry.id   062a94909c4ee427d86bf87fae816cea
#
_cell.length_a   1.000
_cell.length_b   1.000
_cell.length_c   1.000
_cell.angle_alpha   90.00
_cell.angle_beta   90.00
_cell.angle_gamma   90.00
#
_symmetry.space_group_name_H-M   'P 1'
#
loop_
_entity.id
_entity.type
_entity.pdbx_description
1 polymer ?
#
loop_
_entity_poly.entity_id
_entity_poly.type
_entity_poly.pdbx_seq_one_letter_code
_entity_poly.pdbx_strand_id
1 'polypeptide(L)'
;MGPKTKAKKERRGWTAGLGVWFTLSILASIPAWAAMYVHRNWSDNSLFEMANHTHWHFALGMLCVCLLDVVLRWLNHWRAPWISRTLHTAILLIPTVYLCALAEPWTALKLADWRTDKPTKPLSIASWNVFIQNHEFDIIEKTIESLDADVVLLIEVTPEHRKGLMTLDKKYPYSKWSPRSNTQGLAILSRIQGIAFQEKILGPSKMLSLEAVIPKGDYADEPIRLLGVHTASPNQNGRFRVRDEQLLEIAAWVQQSDLESIVIGDLNITPWSDGFRRLIRQAGLIDTRRFRGFFATWPCGLGVVGIPIDHALVTPGLRVIDRESGFTNIDSDHQWIRMCVDGGTKADRNRPDSRDDTGKSSRSP
;
A
#
# COMPACT_ATOMS: atom_id res chain seq x y z
N MET A 1 -50.39 27.44 23.29
CA MET A 1 -49.44 27.79 22.19
C MET A 1 -50.02 27.25 20.89
N GLY A 2 -50.41 28.10 19.95
CA GLY A 2 -51.04 27.68 18.71
C GLY A 2 -50.07 27.00 17.72
N PRO A 3 -50.56 26.19 16.77
CA PRO A 3 -49.74 25.41 15.83
C PRO A 3 -48.73 26.25 15.04
N LYS A 4 -49.03 27.53 14.79
CA LYS A 4 -48.12 28.46 14.08
C LYS A 4 -46.87 28.87 14.90
N THR A 5 -46.97 28.92 16.24
CA THR A 5 -45.86 29.22 17.15
C THR A 5 -44.92 28.01 17.32
N LYS A 6 -45.48 26.81 17.33
CA LYS A 6 -44.69 25.55 17.39
C LYS A 6 -43.87 25.34 16.11
N ALA A 7 -44.48 25.52 14.95
CA ALA A 7 -43.79 25.44 13.64
C ALA A 7 -42.68 26.50 13.46
N LYS A 8 -42.89 27.73 14.00
CA LYS A 8 -41.89 28.81 13.96
C LYS A 8 -40.71 28.52 14.90
N LYS A 9 -40.94 27.89 16.05
CA LYS A 9 -39.89 27.47 17.00
C LYS A 9 -39.08 26.29 16.46
N GLU A 10 -39.75 25.32 15.84
CA GLU A 10 -39.08 24.19 15.17
C GLU A 10 -38.19 24.68 13.99
N ARG A 11 -38.72 25.57 13.14
CA ARG A 11 -37.92 26.17 12.05
C ARG A 11 -36.70 26.95 12.55
N ARG A 12 -36.79 27.67 13.68
CA ARG A 12 -35.65 28.36 14.30
C ARG A 12 -34.60 27.40 14.85
N GLY A 13 -35.01 26.26 15.43
CA GLY A 13 -34.10 25.21 15.88
C GLY A 13 -33.31 24.58 14.73
N TRP A 14 -33.98 24.30 13.64
CA TRP A 14 -33.34 23.69 12.45
C TRP A 14 -32.38 24.66 11.76
N THR A 15 -32.68 25.94 11.63
CA THR A 15 -31.77 26.94 11.05
C THR A 15 -30.55 27.19 11.92
N ALA A 16 -30.68 27.12 13.24
CA ALA A 16 -29.54 27.17 14.17
C ALA A 16 -28.64 25.93 14.03
N GLY A 17 -29.24 24.74 13.93
CA GLY A 17 -28.51 23.49 13.72
C GLY A 17 -27.70 23.47 12.41
N LEU A 18 -28.26 24.00 11.31
CA LEU A 18 -27.54 24.14 10.05
C LEU A 18 -26.40 25.14 10.11
N GLY A 19 -26.56 26.25 10.86
CA GLY A 19 -25.48 27.21 11.10
C GLY A 19 -24.32 26.56 11.88
N VAL A 20 -24.64 25.74 12.89
CA VAL A 20 -23.64 24.96 13.63
C VAL A 20 -22.94 23.96 12.71
N TRP A 21 -23.69 23.20 11.89
CA TRP A 21 -23.12 22.28 10.92
C TRP A 21 -22.19 22.98 9.92
N PHE A 22 -22.60 24.12 9.39
CA PHE A 22 -21.77 24.92 8.47
C PHE A 22 -20.42 25.27 9.12
N THR A 23 -20.42 25.72 10.36
CA THR A 23 -19.18 26.03 11.07
C THR A 23 -18.34 24.77 11.33
N LEU A 24 -18.97 23.70 11.81
CA LEU A 24 -18.27 22.44 12.12
C LEU A 24 -17.65 21.82 10.88
N SER A 25 -18.34 21.82 9.75
CA SER A 25 -17.80 21.24 8.50
C SER A 25 -16.63 22.05 7.94
N ILE A 26 -16.65 23.38 8.08
CA ILE A 26 -15.49 24.23 7.73
C ILE A 26 -14.31 23.90 8.67
N LEU A 27 -14.54 23.85 9.99
CA LEU A 27 -13.49 23.49 10.94
C LEU A 27 -12.92 22.10 10.67
N ALA A 28 -13.77 21.12 10.35
CA ALA A 28 -13.35 19.78 9.98
C ALA A 28 -12.53 19.73 8.69
N SER A 29 -12.67 20.71 7.79
CA SER A 29 -11.87 20.80 6.56
C SER A 29 -10.46 21.38 6.78
N ILE A 30 -10.20 22.06 7.90
CA ILE A 30 -8.90 22.70 8.17
C ILE A 30 -7.71 21.72 8.07
N PRO A 31 -7.75 20.51 8.68
CA PRO A 31 -6.65 19.55 8.55
C PRO A 31 -6.40 19.13 7.10
N ALA A 32 -7.47 18.99 6.30
CA ALA A 32 -7.35 18.64 4.88
C ALA A 32 -6.69 19.76 4.05
N TRP A 33 -7.05 21.03 4.32
CA TRP A 33 -6.39 22.19 3.71
C TRP A 33 -4.93 22.30 4.14
N ALA A 34 -4.64 22.04 5.41
CA ALA A 34 -3.27 22.01 5.93
C ALA A 34 -2.46 20.90 5.26
N ALA A 35 -3.00 19.68 5.14
CA ALA A 35 -2.36 18.56 4.46
C ALA A 35 -2.05 18.87 2.99
N MET A 36 -3.01 19.48 2.27
CA MET A 36 -2.82 19.93 0.89
C MET A 36 -1.72 20.98 0.78
N TYR A 37 -1.71 22.00 1.65
CA TYR A 37 -0.70 23.06 1.67
C TYR A 37 0.68 22.52 1.95
N VAL A 38 0.80 21.65 2.93
CA VAL A 38 2.04 21.00 3.35
C VAL A 38 2.62 20.13 2.24
N HIS A 39 1.80 19.26 1.65
CA HIS A 39 2.22 18.42 0.54
C HIS A 39 2.78 19.24 -0.63
N ARG A 40 2.13 20.36 -0.95
CA ARG A 40 2.52 21.21 -2.08
C ARG A 40 3.81 21.98 -1.85
N ASN A 41 4.07 22.44 -0.61
CA ASN A 41 5.12 23.44 -0.35
C ASN A 41 6.31 22.91 0.45
N TRP A 42 6.15 21.78 1.16
CA TRP A 42 7.14 21.37 2.16
C TRP A 42 7.42 19.86 2.15
N SER A 43 7.40 19.24 0.96
CA SER A 43 7.67 17.81 0.75
C SER A 43 9.05 17.34 1.27
N ASP A 44 10.00 18.27 1.47
CA ASP A 44 11.38 17.95 1.89
C ASP A 44 11.60 17.94 3.41
N ASN A 45 10.54 18.04 4.21
CA ASN A 45 10.63 18.04 5.66
C ASN A 45 10.08 16.74 6.28
N SER A 46 10.80 16.15 7.24
CA SER A 46 10.43 14.87 7.86
C SER A 46 9.08 14.85 8.57
N LEU A 47 8.65 15.96 9.20
CA LEU A 47 7.33 16.07 9.82
C LEU A 47 6.22 16.03 8.77
N PHE A 48 6.48 16.60 7.61
CA PHE A 48 5.52 16.66 6.52
C PHE A 48 5.48 15.35 5.74
N GLU A 49 6.60 14.65 5.65
CA GLU A 49 6.62 13.28 5.12
C GLU A 49 5.72 12.36 5.96
N MET A 50 5.78 12.46 7.29
CA MET A 50 4.88 11.74 8.18
C MET A 50 3.40 12.12 7.96
N ALA A 51 3.10 13.40 7.73
CA ALA A 51 1.75 13.85 7.38
C ALA A 51 1.26 13.27 6.05
N ASN A 52 2.14 13.03 5.08
CA ASN A 52 1.78 12.41 3.80
C ASN A 52 1.18 11.01 3.99
N HIS A 53 1.64 10.25 5.00
CA HIS A 53 1.11 8.92 5.30
C HIS A 53 -0.38 8.94 5.70
N THR A 54 -0.93 10.08 6.14
CA THR A 54 -2.33 10.24 6.58
C THR A 54 -3.28 10.73 5.47
N HIS A 55 -2.82 11.02 4.26
CA HIS A 55 -3.65 11.58 3.18
C HIS A 55 -4.91 10.74 2.88
N TRP A 56 -4.80 9.41 2.93
CA TRP A 56 -5.93 8.52 2.70
C TRP A 56 -7.04 8.73 3.74
N HIS A 57 -6.66 8.86 5.01
CA HIS A 57 -7.59 9.09 6.12
C HIS A 57 -8.30 10.45 5.98
N PHE A 58 -7.54 11.50 5.61
CA PHE A 58 -8.12 12.81 5.34
C PHE A 58 -9.05 12.79 4.11
N ALA A 59 -8.67 12.09 3.03
CA ALA A 59 -9.52 11.94 1.86
C ALA A 59 -10.85 11.27 2.21
N LEU A 60 -10.82 10.16 2.95
CA LEU A 60 -12.01 9.44 3.37
C LEU A 60 -12.87 10.28 4.34
N GLY A 61 -12.25 10.92 5.34
CA GLY A 61 -12.94 11.82 6.25
C GLY A 61 -13.65 12.96 5.53
N MET A 62 -12.99 13.59 4.57
CA MET A 62 -13.58 14.67 3.77
C MET A 62 -14.70 14.18 2.86
N LEU A 63 -14.59 12.98 2.28
CA LEU A 63 -15.71 12.38 1.53
C LEU A 63 -16.94 12.19 2.41
N CYS A 64 -16.77 11.71 3.64
CA CYS A 64 -17.86 11.58 4.62
C CYS A 64 -18.49 12.96 4.96
N VAL A 65 -17.66 13.97 5.18
CA VAL A 65 -18.15 15.34 5.45
C VAL A 65 -18.94 15.90 4.27
N CYS A 66 -18.43 15.73 3.04
CA CYS A 66 -19.12 16.17 1.83
C CYS A 66 -20.47 15.44 1.63
N LEU A 67 -20.47 14.12 1.83
CA LEU A 67 -21.70 13.32 1.72
C LEU A 67 -22.76 13.76 2.75
N LEU A 68 -22.33 13.92 4.01
CA LEU A 68 -23.23 14.38 5.07
C LEU A 68 -23.76 15.80 4.79
N ASP A 69 -22.93 16.69 4.26
CA ASP A 69 -23.34 18.04 3.86
C ASP A 69 -24.43 18.01 2.77
N VAL A 70 -24.26 17.15 1.76
CA VAL A 70 -25.28 16.95 0.71
C VAL A 70 -26.61 16.45 1.30
N VAL A 71 -26.54 15.41 2.16
CA VAL A 71 -27.73 14.83 2.82
C VAL A 71 -28.45 15.87 3.67
N LEU A 72 -27.74 16.62 4.51
CA LEU A 72 -28.33 17.63 5.38
C LEU A 72 -28.96 18.78 4.57
N ARG A 73 -28.33 19.20 3.49
CA ARG A 73 -28.92 20.19 2.58
C ARG A 73 -30.19 19.68 1.92
N TRP A 74 -30.21 18.43 1.47
CA TRP A 74 -31.38 17.80 0.86
C TRP A 74 -32.54 17.68 1.83
N LEU A 75 -32.30 17.21 3.06
CA LEU A 75 -33.31 17.04 4.11
C LEU A 75 -33.92 18.37 4.58
N ASN A 76 -33.12 19.43 4.64
CA ASN A 76 -33.53 20.71 5.23
C ASN A 76 -33.93 21.78 4.20
N HIS A 77 -33.93 21.46 2.90
CA HIS A 77 -34.21 22.43 1.83
C HIS A 77 -33.50 23.78 2.06
N TRP A 78 -32.19 23.74 2.30
CA TRP A 78 -31.39 24.88 2.75
C TRP A 78 -31.51 26.10 1.82
N ARG A 79 -32.05 27.23 2.35
CA ARG A 79 -32.33 28.45 1.62
C ARG A 79 -31.24 29.52 1.79
N ALA A 80 -29.99 29.13 2.10
CA ALA A 80 -28.89 30.11 2.17
C ALA A 80 -28.68 30.81 0.81
N PRO A 81 -28.15 32.04 0.79
CA PRO A 81 -27.77 32.75 -0.42
C PRO A 81 -26.85 31.87 -1.29
N TRP A 82 -27.02 31.95 -2.61
CA TRP A 82 -26.28 31.08 -3.54
C TRP A 82 -24.75 31.25 -3.40
N ILE A 83 -24.25 32.49 -3.16
CA ILE A 83 -22.84 32.77 -2.93
C ILE A 83 -22.30 31.98 -1.72
N SER A 84 -23.02 32.03 -0.58
CA SER A 84 -22.63 31.30 0.63
C SER A 84 -22.60 29.80 0.39
N ARG A 85 -23.57 29.25 -0.36
CA ARG A 85 -23.59 27.82 -0.72
C ARG A 85 -22.43 27.43 -1.59
N THR A 86 -22.10 28.25 -2.59
CA THR A 86 -20.99 28.02 -3.52
C THR A 86 -19.65 28.04 -2.80
N LEU A 87 -19.41 29.05 -1.96
CA LEU A 87 -18.18 29.16 -1.16
C LEU A 87 -18.01 27.97 -0.21
N HIS A 88 -19.08 27.60 0.51
CA HIS A 88 -19.03 26.43 1.41
C HIS A 88 -18.73 25.13 0.65
N THR A 89 -19.39 24.92 -0.50
CA THR A 89 -19.11 23.76 -1.35
C THR A 89 -17.65 23.75 -1.81
N ALA A 90 -17.11 24.89 -2.25
CA ALA A 90 -15.72 24.97 -2.66
C ALA A 90 -14.73 24.66 -1.53
N ILE A 91 -14.99 25.19 -0.31
CA ILE A 91 -14.14 24.93 0.87
C ILE A 91 -14.05 23.43 1.19
N LEU A 92 -15.15 22.69 1.02
CA LEU A 92 -15.16 21.24 1.27
C LEU A 92 -14.63 20.45 0.07
N LEU A 93 -15.02 20.81 -1.13
CA LEU A 93 -14.78 19.99 -2.33
C LEU A 93 -13.32 20.10 -2.82
N ILE A 94 -12.69 21.27 -2.76
CA ILE A 94 -11.33 21.45 -3.26
C ILE A 94 -10.32 20.52 -2.56
N PRO A 95 -10.19 20.54 -1.21
CA PRO A 95 -9.27 19.64 -0.54
C PRO A 95 -9.68 18.16 -0.69
N THR A 96 -11.01 17.88 -0.75
CA THR A 96 -11.49 16.51 -0.97
C THR A 96 -11.02 15.96 -2.32
N VAL A 97 -11.23 16.69 -3.40
CA VAL A 97 -10.80 16.28 -4.75
C VAL A 97 -9.29 16.12 -4.81
N TYR A 98 -8.55 17.07 -4.22
CA TYR A 98 -7.10 17.03 -4.19
C TYR A 98 -6.59 15.78 -3.44
N LEU A 99 -7.07 15.54 -2.22
CA LEU A 99 -6.65 14.39 -1.42
C LEU A 99 -7.09 13.06 -2.04
N CYS A 100 -8.29 13.01 -2.66
CA CYS A 100 -8.73 11.83 -3.39
C CYS A 100 -7.86 11.56 -4.62
N ALA A 101 -7.41 12.58 -5.32
CA ALA A 101 -6.49 12.42 -6.45
C ALA A 101 -5.10 11.91 -6.00
N LEU A 102 -4.67 12.27 -4.79
CA LEU A 102 -3.42 11.76 -4.21
C LEU A 102 -3.58 10.33 -3.67
N ALA A 103 -4.58 10.11 -2.83
CA ALA A 103 -4.73 8.86 -2.08
C ALA A 103 -5.39 7.74 -2.89
N GLU A 104 -6.07 8.08 -3.98
CA GLU A 104 -6.82 7.15 -4.83
C GLU A 104 -7.65 6.13 -4.03
N PRO A 105 -8.55 6.57 -3.10
CA PRO A 105 -9.22 5.68 -2.16
C PRO A 105 -10.06 4.59 -2.83
N TRP A 106 -10.50 4.82 -4.08
CA TRP A 106 -11.20 3.80 -4.88
C TRP A 106 -10.34 2.57 -5.21
N THR A 107 -9.00 2.68 -5.18
CA THR A 107 -8.10 1.53 -5.42
C THR A 107 -8.13 0.50 -4.29
N ALA A 108 -8.65 0.88 -3.12
CA ALA A 108 -8.88 -0.03 -2.00
C ALA A 108 -10.17 -0.86 -2.14
N LEU A 109 -11.04 -0.54 -3.11
CA LEU A 109 -12.23 -1.34 -3.37
C LEU A 109 -11.83 -2.71 -3.93
N LYS A 110 -12.41 -3.78 -3.38
CA LYS A 110 -12.23 -5.12 -3.93
C LYS A 110 -13.16 -5.27 -5.14
N LEU A 111 -12.57 -5.33 -6.32
CA LEU A 111 -13.30 -5.63 -7.55
C LEU A 111 -13.27 -7.13 -7.81
N ALA A 112 -14.39 -7.68 -8.28
CA ALA A 112 -14.43 -9.08 -8.71
C ALA A 112 -13.47 -9.28 -9.90
N ASP A 113 -12.63 -10.31 -9.82
CA ASP A 113 -11.88 -10.75 -10.98
C ASP A 113 -12.84 -11.47 -11.94
N TRP A 114 -13.07 -10.85 -13.10
CA TRP A 114 -13.96 -11.37 -14.14
C TRP A 114 -13.26 -12.38 -15.07
N ARG A 115 -11.95 -12.60 -14.88
CA ARG A 115 -11.18 -13.58 -15.66
C ARG A 115 -11.55 -14.99 -15.19
N THR A 116 -11.97 -15.82 -16.12
CA THR A 116 -12.39 -17.21 -15.86
C THR A 116 -11.23 -18.22 -15.95
N ASP A 117 -10.10 -17.82 -16.52
CA ASP A 117 -8.97 -18.70 -16.73
C ASP A 117 -8.27 -18.99 -15.40
N LYS A 118 -8.34 -20.25 -14.97
CA LYS A 118 -7.61 -20.69 -13.76
C LYS A 118 -6.13 -20.85 -14.11
N PRO A 119 -5.21 -20.27 -13.30
CA PRO A 119 -3.79 -20.52 -13.47
C PRO A 119 -3.51 -22.01 -13.27
N THR A 120 -2.57 -22.55 -14.01
CA THR A 120 -2.16 -23.96 -13.90
C THR A 120 -1.48 -24.21 -12.56
N LYS A 121 -0.60 -23.33 -12.14
CA LYS A 121 0.10 -23.37 -10.83
C LYS A 121 0.52 -21.95 -10.41
N PRO A 122 -0.30 -21.24 -9.63
CA PRO A 122 0.08 -19.90 -9.17
C PRO A 122 1.27 -19.98 -8.21
N LEU A 123 2.20 -19.03 -8.34
CA LEU A 123 3.30 -18.83 -7.40
C LEU A 123 2.79 -18.04 -6.21
N SER A 124 2.90 -18.59 -5.00
CA SER A 124 2.52 -17.91 -3.77
C SER A 124 3.74 -17.38 -3.03
N ILE A 125 3.71 -16.09 -2.69
CA ILE A 125 4.81 -15.40 -2.02
C ILE A 125 4.26 -14.63 -0.83
N ALA A 126 4.93 -14.76 0.32
CA ALA A 126 4.61 -14.01 1.53
C ALA A 126 5.78 -13.14 1.97
N SER A 127 5.48 -12.09 2.72
CA SER A 127 6.48 -11.26 3.42
C SER A 127 5.96 -10.87 4.79
N TRP A 128 6.84 -10.86 5.76
CA TRP A 128 6.52 -10.43 7.10
C TRP A 128 7.72 -9.80 7.81
N ASN A 129 7.54 -8.57 8.27
CA ASN A 129 8.44 -7.97 9.25
C ASN A 129 8.10 -8.60 10.61
N VAL A 130 8.97 -9.49 11.09
CA VAL A 130 8.73 -10.27 12.32
C VAL A 130 9.01 -9.47 13.58
N PHE A 131 9.57 -8.27 13.45
CA PHE A 131 10.02 -7.37 14.49
C PHE A 131 11.24 -7.90 15.26
N ILE A 132 12.28 -7.11 15.28
CA ILE A 132 13.60 -7.49 15.82
C ILE A 132 13.58 -7.99 17.28
N GLN A 133 12.63 -7.51 18.10
CA GLN A 133 12.49 -7.87 19.52
C GLN A 133 11.48 -9.01 19.75
N ASN A 134 10.90 -9.59 18.72
CA ASN A 134 9.96 -10.67 18.85
C ASN A 134 10.69 -12.00 19.06
N HIS A 135 10.44 -12.64 20.18
CA HIS A 135 11.07 -13.92 20.57
C HIS A 135 10.06 -15.08 20.61
N GLU A 136 8.82 -14.88 20.16
CA GLU A 136 7.76 -15.90 20.11
C GLU A 136 7.95 -16.83 18.89
N PHE A 137 9.09 -17.53 18.82
CA PHE A 137 9.52 -18.32 17.66
C PHE A 137 8.51 -19.38 17.26
N ASP A 138 7.87 -20.06 18.22
CA ASP A 138 6.83 -21.07 17.94
C ASP A 138 5.63 -20.48 17.22
N ILE A 139 5.26 -19.25 17.55
CA ILE A 139 4.12 -18.55 16.92
C ILE A 139 4.55 -18.04 15.55
N ILE A 140 5.77 -17.51 15.42
CA ILE A 140 6.32 -17.09 14.12
C ILE A 140 6.34 -18.30 13.18
N GLU A 141 6.85 -19.46 13.62
CA GLU A 141 6.89 -20.69 12.85
C GLU A 141 5.50 -21.13 12.37
N LYS A 142 4.55 -21.27 13.30
CA LYS A 142 3.15 -21.66 13.00
C LYS A 142 2.50 -20.69 12.02
N THR A 143 2.77 -19.39 12.16
CA THR A 143 2.24 -18.38 11.23
C THR A 143 2.80 -18.61 9.84
N ILE A 144 4.12 -18.73 9.70
CA ILE A 144 4.78 -18.97 8.40
C ILE A 144 4.27 -20.28 7.77
N GLU A 145 4.09 -21.33 8.59
CA GLU A 145 3.52 -22.60 8.11
C GLU A 145 2.09 -22.45 7.61
N SER A 146 1.26 -21.65 8.30
CA SER A 146 -0.13 -21.42 7.93
C SER A 146 -0.30 -20.58 6.65
N LEU A 147 0.67 -19.74 6.30
CA LEU A 147 0.68 -18.98 5.06
C LEU A 147 0.76 -19.88 3.83
N ASP A 148 1.32 -21.07 3.98
CA ASP A 148 1.52 -22.07 2.92
C ASP A 148 2.06 -21.49 1.62
N ALA A 149 2.99 -20.52 1.73
CA ALA A 149 3.60 -19.84 0.60
C ALA A 149 4.77 -20.65 0.03
N ASP A 150 5.00 -20.54 -1.28
CA ASP A 150 6.13 -21.17 -1.97
C ASP A 150 7.45 -20.48 -1.63
N VAL A 151 7.37 -19.16 -1.41
CA VAL A 151 8.50 -18.31 -0.99
C VAL A 151 8.05 -17.40 0.14
N VAL A 152 8.88 -17.25 1.17
CA VAL A 152 8.63 -16.36 2.32
C VAL A 152 9.82 -15.45 2.53
N LEU A 153 9.59 -14.14 2.52
CA LEU A 153 10.55 -13.14 2.98
C LEU A 153 10.28 -12.80 4.44
N LEU A 154 11.31 -12.94 5.28
CA LEU A 154 11.28 -12.46 6.66
C LEU A 154 12.18 -11.24 6.79
N ILE A 155 11.69 -10.23 7.52
CA ILE A 155 12.34 -8.94 7.70
C ILE A 155 12.61 -8.73 9.21
N GLU A 156 13.68 -8.03 9.52
CA GLU A 156 14.20 -7.79 10.87
C GLU A 156 14.68 -9.08 11.60
N VAL A 157 15.19 -10.03 10.84
CA VAL A 157 15.67 -11.28 11.42
C VAL A 157 17.05 -11.13 12.08
N THR A 158 17.16 -11.62 13.30
CA THR A 158 18.40 -11.63 14.10
C THR A 158 19.06 -13.02 14.09
N PRO A 159 20.29 -13.15 14.62
CA PRO A 159 20.88 -14.46 14.86
C PRO A 159 20.03 -15.36 15.77
N GLU A 160 19.30 -14.79 16.74
CA GLU A 160 18.35 -15.52 17.58
C GLU A 160 17.17 -16.06 16.78
N HIS A 161 16.58 -15.24 15.90
CA HIS A 161 15.53 -15.68 14.97
C HIS A 161 15.99 -16.87 14.13
N ARG A 162 17.22 -16.82 13.57
CA ARG A 162 17.76 -17.95 12.78
C ARG A 162 17.85 -19.24 13.61
N LYS A 163 18.26 -19.16 14.89
CA LYS A 163 18.31 -20.31 15.79
C LYS A 163 16.92 -20.81 16.16
N GLY A 164 16.02 -19.90 16.53
CA GLY A 164 14.66 -20.25 16.95
C GLY A 164 13.80 -20.83 15.83
N LEU A 165 14.11 -20.51 14.57
CA LEU A 165 13.33 -20.90 13.39
C LEU A 165 13.99 -21.99 12.54
N MET A 166 14.97 -22.75 13.09
CA MET A 166 15.67 -23.82 12.35
C MET A 166 14.75 -24.95 11.88
N THR A 167 13.64 -25.16 12.57
CA THR A 167 12.62 -26.16 12.20
C THR A 167 12.00 -25.91 10.85
N LEU A 168 11.92 -24.63 10.41
CA LEU A 168 11.44 -24.23 9.10
C LEU A 168 12.28 -24.79 7.93
N ASP A 169 13.54 -25.18 8.18
CA ASP A 169 14.41 -25.79 7.15
C ASP A 169 13.82 -27.11 6.60
N LYS A 170 12.94 -27.79 7.35
CA LYS A 170 12.23 -28.99 6.88
C LYS A 170 11.17 -28.66 5.83
N LYS A 171 10.42 -27.59 6.04
CA LYS A 171 9.35 -27.15 5.13
C LYS A 171 9.91 -26.30 3.97
N TYR A 172 10.97 -25.55 4.24
CA TYR A 172 11.64 -24.67 3.30
C TYR A 172 13.11 -25.08 3.13
N PRO A 173 13.40 -26.16 2.40
CA PRO A 173 14.75 -26.73 2.30
C PRO A 173 15.73 -25.81 1.57
N TYR A 174 15.24 -24.82 0.86
CA TYR A 174 16.07 -23.84 0.14
C TYR A 174 15.91 -22.48 0.81
N SER A 175 16.97 -21.94 1.39
CA SER A 175 16.88 -20.67 2.11
C SER A 175 18.17 -19.86 2.03
N LYS A 176 18.02 -18.55 2.09
CA LYS A 176 19.13 -17.61 2.27
C LYS A 176 18.84 -16.75 3.48
N TRP A 177 19.65 -16.85 4.50
CA TRP A 177 19.59 -16.03 5.70
C TRP A 177 20.71 -15.01 5.70
N SER A 178 20.39 -13.78 6.01
CA SER A 178 21.31 -12.67 6.24
C SER A 178 20.92 -11.94 7.53
N PRO A 179 21.01 -12.63 8.69
CA PRO A 179 20.58 -12.06 9.98
C PRO A 179 21.51 -10.92 10.40
N ARG A 180 20.97 -9.94 11.10
CA ARG A 180 21.71 -8.77 11.63
C ARG A 180 21.26 -8.51 13.07
N SER A 181 22.15 -7.90 13.86
CA SER A 181 21.82 -7.44 15.22
C SER A 181 21.05 -6.11 15.24
N ASN A 182 20.66 -5.63 14.08
CA ASN A 182 19.83 -4.43 13.86
C ASN A 182 18.65 -4.78 12.96
N THR A 183 17.80 -3.82 12.65
CA THR A 183 16.58 -3.99 11.86
C THR A 183 16.81 -4.38 10.38
N GLN A 184 18.05 -4.48 9.91
CA GLN A 184 18.34 -4.75 8.49
C GLN A 184 18.46 -6.24 8.14
N GLY A 185 18.27 -7.15 9.11
CA GLY A 185 18.35 -8.59 8.85
C GLY A 185 17.22 -9.08 7.97
N LEU A 186 17.54 -9.93 6.98
CA LEU A 186 16.61 -10.49 6.03
C LEU A 186 16.78 -12.01 5.91
N ALA A 187 15.71 -12.73 5.54
CA ALA A 187 15.79 -14.11 5.11
C ALA A 187 14.76 -14.39 4.00
N ILE A 188 15.15 -15.18 3.00
CA ILE A 188 14.22 -15.77 2.03
C ILE A 188 14.22 -17.27 2.25
N LEU A 189 13.05 -17.83 2.45
CA LEU A 189 12.77 -19.25 2.60
C LEU A 189 12.00 -19.74 1.38
N SER A 190 12.28 -20.92 0.83
CA SER A 190 11.58 -21.44 -0.33
C SER A 190 11.44 -22.96 -0.33
N ARG A 191 10.35 -23.43 -0.94
CA ARG A 191 10.12 -24.84 -1.28
C ARG A 191 10.53 -25.19 -2.70
N ILE A 192 10.92 -24.19 -3.49
CA ILE A 192 11.14 -24.31 -4.93
C ILE A 192 12.54 -24.88 -5.19
N GLN A 193 12.58 -26.06 -5.81
CA GLN A 193 13.85 -26.66 -6.21
C GLN A 193 14.53 -25.84 -7.32
N GLY A 194 15.84 -25.67 -7.21
CA GLY A 194 16.62 -24.93 -8.22
C GLY A 194 16.56 -23.41 -8.10
N ILE A 195 15.87 -22.87 -7.07
CA ILE A 195 15.92 -21.44 -6.78
C ILE A 195 17.34 -21.01 -6.42
N ALA A 196 17.81 -19.92 -7.00
CA ALA A 196 19.12 -19.35 -6.71
C ALA A 196 18.98 -18.10 -5.84
N PHE A 197 19.87 -17.89 -4.88
CA PHE A 197 19.85 -16.75 -3.99
C PHE A 197 21.14 -15.95 -4.06
N GLN A 198 21.01 -14.64 -3.92
CA GLN A 198 22.14 -13.72 -3.79
C GLN A 198 21.85 -12.64 -2.77
N GLU A 199 22.80 -12.37 -1.86
CA GLU A 199 22.81 -11.14 -1.08
C GLU A 199 23.26 -9.99 -1.98
N LYS A 200 22.51 -8.91 -2.01
CA LYS A 200 22.79 -7.72 -2.80
C LYS A 200 22.95 -6.51 -1.89
N ILE A 201 23.92 -5.69 -2.19
CA ILE A 201 24.04 -4.35 -1.63
C ILE A 201 23.69 -3.39 -2.76
N LEU A 202 22.55 -2.75 -2.65
CA LEU A 202 22.05 -1.86 -3.69
C LEU A 202 22.60 -0.44 -3.50
N GLY A 203 23.04 0.14 -4.59
CA GLY A 203 23.35 1.54 -4.81
C GLY A 203 24.25 2.23 -3.77
N PRO A 204 24.32 3.56 -3.82
CA PRO A 204 25.07 4.38 -2.89
C PRO A 204 24.58 4.30 -1.43
N SER A 205 23.27 4.04 -1.22
CA SER A 205 22.69 3.89 0.13
C SER A 205 23.19 2.64 0.86
N LYS A 206 23.83 1.69 0.13
CA LYS A 206 24.29 0.39 0.62
C LYS A 206 23.17 -0.44 1.27
N MET A 207 21.96 -0.38 0.69
CA MET A 207 20.82 -1.13 1.18
C MET A 207 21.06 -2.63 1.01
N LEU A 208 21.01 -3.36 2.13
CA LEU A 208 21.00 -4.81 2.10
C LEU A 208 19.66 -5.29 1.50
N SER A 209 19.74 -6.20 0.54
CA SER A 209 18.61 -6.83 -0.10
C SER A 209 18.93 -8.30 -0.37
N LEU A 210 17.90 -9.13 -0.48
CA LEU A 210 18.06 -10.51 -0.93
C LEU A 210 17.39 -10.70 -2.29
N GLU A 211 18.16 -11.12 -3.27
CA GLU A 211 17.63 -11.54 -4.55
C GLU A 211 17.44 -13.05 -4.58
N ALA A 212 16.30 -13.48 -5.12
CA ALA A 212 16.06 -14.86 -5.49
C ALA A 212 15.69 -14.94 -6.98
N VAL A 213 16.18 -15.97 -7.69
CA VAL A 213 15.81 -16.27 -9.06
C VAL A 213 15.05 -17.59 -9.06
N ILE A 214 13.75 -17.52 -9.29
CA ILE A 214 12.87 -18.67 -9.42
C ILE A 214 13.06 -19.23 -10.83
N PRO A 215 13.42 -20.53 -10.98
CA PRO A 215 13.70 -21.11 -12.28
C PRO A 215 12.43 -21.19 -13.13
N LYS A 216 12.62 -21.20 -14.44
CA LYS A 216 11.56 -21.54 -15.39
C LYS A 216 11.01 -22.94 -15.10
N GLY A 217 9.74 -23.15 -15.38
CA GLY A 217 9.08 -24.44 -15.16
C GLY A 217 7.66 -24.30 -14.66
N ASP A 218 7.38 -24.82 -13.50
CA ASP A 218 6.03 -24.94 -12.96
C ASP A 218 5.25 -23.62 -12.84
N TYR A 219 5.95 -22.48 -12.63
CA TYR A 219 5.33 -21.20 -12.33
C TYR A 219 5.35 -20.21 -13.51
N ALA A 220 6.30 -20.35 -14.43
CA ALA A 220 6.43 -19.48 -15.59
C ALA A 220 7.34 -20.11 -16.67
N ASP A 221 7.17 -19.68 -17.94
CA ASP A 221 7.99 -20.11 -19.07
C ASP A 221 9.41 -19.54 -19.05
N GLU A 222 9.64 -18.48 -18.28
CA GLU A 222 10.94 -17.83 -18.10
C GLU A 222 11.22 -17.66 -16.61
N PRO A 223 12.48 -17.52 -16.18
CA PRO A 223 12.81 -17.27 -14.78
C PRO A 223 12.15 -15.99 -14.27
N ILE A 224 11.76 -15.99 -12.99
CA ILE A 224 11.23 -14.81 -12.30
C ILE A 224 12.26 -14.34 -11.28
N ARG A 225 12.55 -13.03 -11.28
CA ARG A 225 13.41 -12.41 -10.27
C ARG A 225 12.56 -11.89 -9.11
N LEU A 226 13.00 -12.14 -7.89
CA LEU A 226 12.40 -11.64 -6.67
C LEU A 226 13.43 -10.85 -5.89
N LEU A 227 13.11 -9.63 -5.47
CA LEU A 227 13.90 -8.81 -4.59
C LEU A 227 13.17 -8.62 -3.27
N GLY A 228 13.74 -9.15 -2.19
CA GLY A 228 13.32 -8.92 -0.82
C GLY A 228 14.03 -7.70 -0.24
N VAL A 229 13.28 -6.74 0.28
CA VAL A 229 13.81 -5.43 0.72
C VAL A 229 13.24 -4.98 2.06
N HIS A 230 14.04 -4.18 2.78
CA HIS A 230 13.61 -3.37 3.91
C HIS A 230 14.27 -2.00 3.81
N THR A 231 13.49 -0.99 3.47
CA THR A 231 14.01 0.38 3.31
C THR A 231 14.07 1.14 4.64
N ALA A 232 14.78 2.26 4.64
CA ALA A 232 14.94 3.06 5.83
C ALA A 232 13.59 3.60 6.35
N SER A 233 13.31 3.41 7.64
CA SER A 233 12.14 4.01 8.29
C SER A 233 12.29 5.53 8.38
N PRO A 234 11.26 6.32 8.04
CA PRO A 234 11.30 7.79 8.01
C PRO A 234 11.23 8.45 9.39
N ASN A 235 11.17 7.69 10.48
CA ASN A 235 10.94 8.17 11.85
C ASN A 235 12.05 9.05 12.46
N GLN A 236 13.15 9.25 11.75
CA GLN A 236 14.26 10.12 12.16
C GLN A 236 14.54 11.17 11.08
N ASN A 237 15.05 12.35 11.51
CA ASN A 237 15.34 13.44 10.61
C ASN A 237 16.25 13.02 9.44
N GLY A 238 15.79 13.28 8.22
CA GLY A 238 16.53 13.00 6.98
C GLY A 238 16.48 11.55 6.48
N ARG A 239 16.03 10.58 7.27
CA ARG A 239 15.99 9.17 6.82
C ARG A 239 15.01 8.90 5.70
N PHE A 240 13.95 9.72 5.55
CA PHE A 240 13.05 9.63 4.40
C PHE A 240 13.79 9.84 3.07
N ARG A 241 14.84 10.69 3.03
CA ARG A 241 15.67 10.88 1.83
C ARG A 241 16.47 9.63 1.50
N VAL A 242 17.06 9.00 2.53
CA VAL A 242 17.74 7.70 2.35
C VAL A 242 16.78 6.66 1.81
N ARG A 243 15.56 6.58 2.36
CA ARG A 243 14.50 5.70 1.83
C ARG A 243 14.18 6.02 0.36
N ASP A 244 14.03 7.28 0.02
CA ASP A 244 13.70 7.68 -1.36
C ASP A 244 14.84 7.35 -2.34
N GLU A 245 16.11 7.48 -1.92
CA GLU A 245 17.27 6.97 -2.68
C GLU A 245 17.18 5.45 -2.86
N GLN A 246 16.87 4.70 -1.80
CA GLN A 246 16.69 3.24 -1.86
C GLN A 246 15.57 2.83 -2.82
N LEU A 247 14.46 3.59 -2.88
CA LEU A 247 13.41 3.34 -3.85
C LEU A 247 13.89 3.53 -5.30
N LEU A 248 14.76 4.50 -5.56
CA LEU A 248 15.38 4.68 -6.88
C LEU A 248 16.35 3.54 -7.22
N GLU A 249 17.10 3.04 -6.24
CA GLU A 249 17.98 1.88 -6.39
C GLU A 249 17.20 0.61 -6.71
N ILE A 250 16.04 0.41 -6.08
CA ILE A 250 15.10 -0.67 -6.41
C ILE A 250 14.60 -0.53 -7.86
N ALA A 251 14.22 0.69 -8.27
CA ALA A 251 13.77 0.94 -9.64
C ALA A 251 14.89 0.59 -10.66
N ALA A 252 16.12 1.01 -10.38
CA ALA A 252 17.27 0.68 -11.21
C ALA A 252 17.53 -0.84 -11.27
N TRP A 253 17.38 -1.57 -10.16
CA TRP A 253 17.52 -3.02 -10.15
C TRP A 253 16.46 -3.70 -11.05
N VAL A 254 15.21 -3.26 -11.02
CA VAL A 254 14.16 -3.78 -11.92
C VAL A 254 14.53 -3.55 -13.37
N GLN A 255 14.99 -2.35 -13.73
CA GLN A 255 15.34 -1.97 -15.11
C GLN A 255 16.57 -2.66 -15.67
N GLN A 256 17.40 -3.30 -14.84
CA GLN A 256 18.60 -4.03 -15.28
C GLN A 256 18.33 -5.35 -16.01
N SER A 257 17.06 -5.78 -16.12
CA SER A 257 16.72 -7.07 -16.71
C SER A 257 15.34 -7.05 -17.36
N ASP A 258 15.22 -7.76 -18.47
CA ASP A 258 13.94 -7.99 -19.16
C ASP A 258 13.12 -9.13 -18.52
N LEU A 259 13.65 -9.82 -17.51
CA LEU A 259 12.92 -10.85 -16.80
C LEU A 259 11.83 -10.23 -15.91
N GLU A 260 10.70 -10.95 -15.81
CA GLU A 260 9.65 -10.56 -14.89
C GLU A 260 10.21 -10.48 -13.47
N SER A 261 9.83 -9.41 -12.78
CA SER A 261 10.41 -9.07 -11.49
C SER A 261 9.32 -8.84 -10.44
N ILE A 262 9.62 -9.28 -9.24
CA ILE A 262 8.81 -9.09 -8.03
C ILE A 262 9.66 -8.32 -7.02
N VAL A 263 9.14 -7.22 -6.49
CA VAL A 263 9.72 -6.51 -5.35
C VAL A 263 8.77 -6.66 -4.17
N ILE A 264 9.27 -7.18 -3.06
CA ILE A 264 8.43 -7.44 -1.90
C ILE A 264 9.17 -7.06 -0.61
N GLY A 265 8.44 -6.51 0.37
CA GLY A 265 8.98 -6.19 1.68
C GLY A 265 8.40 -4.92 2.30
N ASP A 266 9.02 -4.49 3.38
CA ASP A 266 8.70 -3.25 4.07
C ASP A 266 9.42 -2.08 3.37
N LEU A 267 8.64 -1.31 2.62
CA LEU A 267 9.14 -0.12 1.92
C LEU A 267 9.05 1.16 2.77
N ASN A 268 8.53 1.07 3.99
CA ASN A 268 8.41 2.20 4.90
C ASN A 268 7.78 3.45 4.26
N ILE A 269 6.85 3.24 3.32
CA ILE A 269 6.19 4.29 2.54
C ILE A 269 4.77 3.88 2.17
N THR A 270 3.85 4.83 2.12
CA THR A 270 2.47 4.57 1.69
C THR A 270 2.30 4.72 0.18
N PRO A 271 1.31 4.06 -0.44
CA PRO A 271 1.09 4.08 -1.90
C PRO A 271 0.78 5.45 -2.47
N TRP A 272 0.28 6.37 -1.65
CA TRP A 272 -0.05 7.74 -2.05
C TRP A 272 1.09 8.74 -1.88
N SER A 273 2.25 8.29 -1.37
CA SER A 273 3.44 9.13 -1.26
C SER A 273 4.14 9.28 -2.60
N ASP A 274 4.79 10.44 -2.83
CA ASP A 274 5.46 10.74 -4.10
C ASP A 274 6.61 9.78 -4.42
N GLY A 275 7.38 9.38 -3.40
CA GLY A 275 8.46 8.41 -3.55
C GLY A 275 7.95 7.06 -4.08
N PHE A 276 6.83 6.56 -3.53
CA PHE A 276 6.23 5.31 -4.00
C PHE A 276 5.72 5.43 -5.44
N ARG A 277 5.00 6.49 -5.76
CA ARG A 277 4.51 6.72 -7.13
C ARG A 277 5.67 6.87 -8.14
N ARG A 278 6.78 7.46 -7.71
CA ARG A 278 8.00 7.55 -8.52
C ARG A 278 8.59 6.17 -8.79
N LEU A 279 8.73 5.34 -7.76
CA LEU A 279 9.17 3.95 -7.89
C LEU A 279 8.30 3.19 -8.92
N ILE A 280 6.97 3.22 -8.73
CA ILE A 280 6.02 2.54 -9.63
C ILE A 280 6.22 2.97 -11.09
N ARG A 281 6.28 4.30 -11.34
CA ARG A 281 6.42 4.83 -12.70
C ARG A 281 7.78 4.52 -13.33
N GLN A 282 8.87 4.66 -12.57
CA GLN A 282 10.23 4.46 -13.10
C GLN A 282 10.51 2.97 -13.36
N ALA A 283 10.09 2.11 -12.46
CA ALA A 283 10.31 0.67 -12.59
C ALA A 283 9.25 -0.03 -13.47
N GLY A 284 8.17 0.64 -13.86
CA GLY A 284 7.05 0.01 -14.59
C GLY A 284 6.33 -1.05 -13.76
N LEU A 285 6.29 -0.90 -12.43
CA LEU A 285 5.73 -1.88 -11.53
C LEU A 285 4.22 -1.67 -11.32
N ILE A 286 3.54 -2.74 -10.96
CA ILE A 286 2.12 -2.77 -10.56
C ILE A 286 2.05 -3.06 -9.06
N ASP A 287 1.32 -2.23 -8.32
CA ASP A 287 0.97 -2.48 -6.92
C ASP A 287 -0.10 -3.57 -6.84
N THR A 288 0.24 -4.71 -6.26
CA THR A 288 -0.65 -5.88 -6.17
C THR A 288 -1.87 -5.63 -5.28
N ARG A 289 -1.86 -4.57 -4.47
CA ARG A 289 -2.94 -4.14 -3.60
C ARG A 289 -4.12 -3.51 -4.36
N ARG A 290 -3.83 -2.85 -5.50
CA ARG A 290 -4.86 -2.07 -6.24
C ARG A 290 -6.06 -2.93 -6.61
N PHE A 291 -7.26 -2.43 -6.26
CA PHE A 291 -8.56 -3.08 -6.49
C PHE A 291 -8.75 -4.45 -5.82
N ARG A 292 -7.94 -4.76 -4.78
CA ARG A 292 -8.05 -5.98 -3.98
C ARG A 292 -8.31 -5.71 -2.50
N GLY A 293 -7.98 -4.53 -2.00
CA GLY A 293 -8.22 -4.14 -0.62
C GLY A 293 -7.32 -2.99 -0.17
N PHE A 294 -7.55 -2.51 1.05
CA PHE A 294 -6.73 -1.47 1.66
C PHE A 294 -5.40 -2.03 2.19
N PHE A 295 -5.44 -3.18 2.85
CA PHE A 295 -4.29 -3.91 3.39
C PHE A 295 -3.35 -3.04 4.23
N ALA A 296 -3.89 -2.36 5.25
CA ALA A 296 -3.05 -1.69 6.24
C ALA A 296 -2.20 -2.73 6.96
N THR A 297 -0.90 -2.50 7.00
CA THR A 297 0.04 -3.45 7.61
C THR A 297 0.67 -2.93 8.89
N TRP A 298 0.69 -1.61 9.10
CA TRP A 298 1.29 -0.98 10.26
C TRP A 298 0.43 0.19 10.78
N PRO A 299 0.28 0.43 12.10
CA PRO A 299 0.54 -0.56 13.13
C PRO A 299 -0.45 -1.74 13.04
N CYS A 300 0.03 -2.92 13.44
CA CYS A 300 -0.77 -4.14 13.46
C CYS A 300 -2.05 -3.96 14.29
N GLY A 301 -3.16 -4.53 13.84
CA GLY A 301 -4.43 -4.56 14.59
C GLY A 301 -5.28 -3.29 14.48
N LEU A 302 -4.80 -2.20 13.86
CA LEU A 302 -5.59 -0.96 13.73
C LEU A 302 -6.54 -0.94 12.51
N GLY A 303 -6.56 -2.00 11.70
CA GLY A 303 -7.43 -2.09 10.52
C GLY A 303 -7.29 -0.88 9.60
N VAL A 304 -8.40 -0.25 9.23
CA VAL A 304 -8.41 0.90 8.30
C VAL A 304 -7.76 2.18 8.85
N VAL A 305 -7.45 2.22 10.14
CA VAL A 305 -6.72 3.35 10.76
C VAL A 305 -5.22 3.20 10.57
N GLY A 306 -4.73 1.99 10.37
CA GLY A 306 -3.33 1.74 10.01
C GLY A 306 -3.00 2.19 8.58
N ILE A 307 -1.74 2.01 8.20
CA ILE A 307 -1.22 2.37 6.88
C ILE A 307 -0.56 1.17 6.21
N PRO A 308 -0.66 1.03 4.87
CA PRO A 308 0.04 0.00 4.12
C PRO A 308 1.47 0.46 3.81
N ILE A 309 2.46 -0.11 4.47
CA ILE A 309 3.89 0.15 4.24
C ILE A 309 4.65 -1.10 3.80
N ASP A 310 4.06 -2.29 3.96
CA ASP A 310 4.55 -3.54 3.39
C ASP A 310 3.91 -3.77 2.02
N HIS A 311 4.76 -3.91 1.01
CA HIS A 311 4.34 -3.95 -0.38
C HIS A 311 4.79 -5.23 -1.08
N ALA A 312 3.99 -5.63 -2.07
CA ALA A 312 4.37 -6.56 -3.11
C ALA A 312 4.05 -5.91 -4.45
N LEU A 313 5.07 -5.75 -5.27
CA LEU A 313 5.02 -5.06 -6.55
C LEU A 313 5.50 -6.02 -7.64
N VAL A 314 4.88 -5.99 -8.80
CA VAL A 314 5.21 -6.93 -9.89
C VAL A 314 5.34 -6.19 -11.22
N THR A 315 6.14 -6.72 -12.12
CA THR A 315 6.16 -6.27 -13.51
C THR A 315 4.90 -6.70 -14.26
N PRO A 316 4.48 -6.00 -15.32
CA PRO A 316 3.19 -6.22 -15.99
C PRO A 316 2.96 -7.62 -16.58
N GLY A 317 4.02 -8.39 -16.86
CA GLY A 317 3.91 -9.75 -17.38
C GLY A 317 3.44 -10.78 -16.33
N LEU A 318 3.44 -10.42 -15.05
CA LEU A 318 2.93 -11.24 -13.97
C LEU A 318 1.47 -10.88 -13.66
N ARG A 319 0.56 -11.85 -13.77
CA ARG A 319 -0.84 -11.67 -13.42
C ARG A 319 -1.04 -11.88 -11.91
N VAL A 320 -1.49 -10.85 -11.20
CA VAL A 320 -1.86 -10.97 -9.78
C VAL A 320 -3.20 -11.69 -9.67
N ILE A 321 -3.21 -12.85 -9.00
CA ILE A 321 -4.38 -13.66 -8.76
C ILE A 321 -5.08 -13.22 -7.48
N ASP A 322 -4.31 -13.14 -6.38
CA ASP A 322 -4.83 -12.79 -5.07
C ASP A 322 -3.82 -11.99 -4.25
N ARG A 323 -4.33 -11.30 -3.25
CA ARG A 323 -3.57 -10.51 -2.28
C ARG A 323 -4.27 -10.57 -0.93
N GLU A 324 -3.53 -10.93 0.09
CA GLU A 324 -3.99 -11.06 1.47
C GLU A 324 -3.06 -10.34 2.42
N SER A 325 -3.57 -9.97 3.57
CA SER A 325 -2.80 -9.58 4.75
C SER A 325 -3.49 -10.08 6.00
N GLY A 326 -2.74 -10.28 7.06
CA GLY A 326 -3.30 -10.71 8.32
C GLY A 326 -2.31 -10.50 9.44
N PHE A 327 -2.79 -10.70 10.66
CA PHE A 327 -1.99 -10.59 11.86
C PHE A 327 -2.18 -11.85 12.73
N THR A 328 -1.22 -12.09 13.57
CA THR A 328 -1.31 -13.01 14.70
C THR A 328 -1.19 -12.17 15.96
N ASN A 329 -1.82 -12.60 17.05
CA ASN A 329 -1.71 -11.92 18.35
C ASN A 329 -0.31 -12.16 18.96
N ILE A 330 0.73 -11.65 18.29
CA ILE A 330 2.13 -11.74 18.71
C ILE A 330 2.78 -10.38 18.62
N ASP A 331 3.96 -10.25 19.20
CA ASP A 331 4.72 -9.02 19.41
C ASP A 331 5.29 -8.37 18.14
N SER A 332 4.80 -8.72 16.93
CA SER A 332 5.10 -7.94 15.73
C SER A 332 4.11 -6.79 15.58
N ASP A 333 4.63 -5.60 15.34
CA ASP A 333 3.85 -4.41 15.02
C ASP A 333 3.44 -4.33 13.54
N HIS A 334 3.84 -5.32 12.71
CA HIS A 334 3.45 -5.47 11.31
C HIS A 334 2.52 -6.66 11.08
N GLN A 335 1.58 -6.51 10.14
CA GLN A 335 0.87 -7.62 9.53
C GLN A 335 1.72 -8.27 8.44
N TRP A 336 1.59 -9.60 8.30
CA TRP A 336 2.13 -10.28 7.12
C TRP A 336 1.31 -9.94 5.88
N ILE A 337 1.96 -10.06 4.73
CA ILE A 337 1.34 -9.95 3.42
C ILE A 337 1.60 -11.22 2.61
N ARG A 338 0.61 -11.66 1.84
CA ARG A 338 0.72 -12.78 0.90
C ARG A 338 0.10 -12.41 -0.42
N MET A 339 0.72 -12.81 -1.51
CA MET A 339 0.16 -12.69 -2.85
C MET A 339 0.30 -14.01 -3.61
N CYS A 340 -0.58 -14.20 -4.57
CA CYS A 340 -0.47 -15.24 -5.59
C CYS A 340 -0.37 -14.60 -6.96
N VAL A 341 0.63 -15.03 -7.75
CA VAL A 341 0.84 -14.55 -9.12
C VAL A 341 0.93 -15.73 -10.09
N ASP A 342 0.54 -15.46 -11.33
CA ASP A 342 0.69 -16.37 -12.46
C ASP A 342 1.68 -15.74 -13.44
N GLY A 343 2.72 -16.50 -13.80
CA GLY A 343 3.76 -16.06 -14.72
C GLY A 343 3.31 -15.92 -16.17
N GLY A 344 2.08 -16.37 -16.48
CA GLY A 344 1.50 -16.32 -17.81
C GLY A 344 2.30 -17.10 -18.88
N THR A 345 1.64 -17.41 -19.98
CA THR A 345 2.32 -17.88 -21.19
C THR A 345 2.77 -16.70 -22.06
N LYS A 346 3.75 -16.91 -22.96
CA LYS A 346 4.14 -15.88 -23.95
C LYS A 346 2.94 -15.35 -24.75
N ALA A 347 1.90 -16.15 -24.93
CA ALA A 347 0.67 -15.78 -25.63
C ALA A 347 -0.15 -14.74 -24.84
N ASP A 348 -0.16 -14.82 -23.51
CA ASP A 348 -0.90 -13.87 -22.66
C ASP A 348 -0.19 -12.50 -22.58
N ARG A 349 1.13 -12.48 -22.67
CA ARG A 349 1.95 -11.24 -22.65
C ARG A 349 1.76 -10.36 -23.89
N ASN A 350 1.39 -10.94 -25.03
CA ASN A 350 1.14 -10.21 -26.27
C ASN A 350 -0.31 -9.75 -26.45
N ARG A 351 -1.20 -9.97 -25.49
CA ARG A 351 -2.53 -9.36 -25.49
C ARG A 351 -2.41 -7.90 -25.11
N PRO A 352 -2.81 -6.94 -25.98
CA PRO A 352 -2.86 -5.54 -25.60
C PRO A 352 -3.77 -5.39 -24.39
N ASP A 353 -3.26 -4.70 -23.35
CA ASP A 353 -4.06 -4.39 -22.15
C ASP A 353 -5.23 -3.52 -22.57
N SER A 354 -6.43 -4.08 -22.56
CA SER A 354 -7.67 -3.42 -22.97
C SER A 354 -8.08 -2.25 -22.04
N ARG A 355 -7.17 -1.81 -21.17
CA ARG A 355 -7.39 -0.71 -20.20
C ARG A 355 -6.77 0.61 -20.59
N ASP A 356 -6.03 0.70 -21.72
CA ASP A 356 -5.39 1.94 -22.17
C ASP A 356 -6.20 2.67 -23.25
N ASP A 357 -7.53 2.66 -23.09
CA ASP A 357 -8.44 3.46 -23.91
C ASP A 357 -8.66 4.87 -23.29
N THR A 358 -7.55 5.54 -22.95
CA THR A 358 -7.57 7.00 -22.77
C THR A 358 -7.45 7.63 -24.16
N GLY A 359 -8.62 7.87 -24.76
CA GLY A 359 -8.87 8.52 -26.02
C GLY A 359 -7.79 9.50 -26.51
N LYS A 360 -6.90 9.05 -27.39
CA LYS A 360 -6.24 9.90 -28.37
C LYS A 360 -6.90 9.66 -29.73
N SER A 361 -7.93 10.44 -30.01
CA SER A 361 -8.41 10.67 -31.36
C SER A 361 -7.24 11.13 -32.24
N SER A 362 -6.74 10.21 -33.10
CA SER A 362 -5.87 10.55 -34.23
C SER A 362 -6.69 11.33 -35.24
N ARG A 363 -6.62 12.65 -35.24
CA ARG A 363 -6.89 13.45 -36.45
C ARG A 363 -5.62 13.38 -37.29
N SER A 364 -5.65 12.65 -38.38
CA SER A 364 -4.73 12.73 -39.49
C SER A 364 -5.21 13.80 -40.48
N PRO A 365 -4.32 14.35 -41.31
CA PRO A 365 -4.36 15.67 -41.95
C PRO A 365 -5.42 15.85 -42.99
#